data_130c0f1f4d7d56243fbcbc151ebcdad7
#
_entry.id   130c0f1f4d7d56243fbcbc151ebcdad7
#
_cell.length_a   1.000
_cell.length_b   1.000
_cell.length_c   1.000
_cell.angle_alpha   90.00
_cell.angle_beta   90.00
_cell.angle_gamma   90.00
#
_symmetry.space_group_name_H-M   'P 1'
#
loop_
_entity.id
_entity.type
_entity.pdbx_description
1 polymer ?
#
loop_
_entity_poly.entity_id
_entity_poly.type
_entity_poly.pdbx_seq_one_letter_code
_entity_poly.pdbx_strand_id
1 'polypeptide(L)'
;METSIICETPRLILRKFNESDVEPLLSFLGDPEVMRFSIRGSVTREEIQTKYLPACLKRYFRDGLGQWAVVRKSDGRCVGECGICVQEVDGEREFEISYRMRRNCWGIGLATEAARACRDYGFQNVGLRRLISIIESENIASIRVAEKMGMTLEKRASFRGIPVLIYSVDNAATWIA
;
A
#
# COMPACT_ATOMS: atom_id res chain seq x y z
N MET A 1 -3.09 20.70 -11.76
CA MET A 1 -2.95 20.56 -10.29
C MET A 1 -1.60 19.93 -10.00
N GLU A 2 -0.78 20.57 -9.18
CA GLU A 2 0.52 20.04 -8.78
C GLU A 2 0.34 18.67 -8.11
N THR A 3 1.08 17.71 -8.59
CA THR A 3 1.01 16.33 -8.08
C THR A 3 1.77 16.31 -6.74
N SER A 4 1.05 16.15 -5.63
CA SER A 4 1.68 16.12 -4.30
C SER A 4 2.54 14.86 -4.14
N ILE A 5 3.86 15.03 -4.17
CA ILE A 5 4.85 13.98 -3.88
C ILE A 5 4.84 13.71 -2.37
N ILE A 6 4.81 12.45 -2.01
CA ILE A 6 4.86 11.97 -0.62
C ILE A 6 6.31 11.67 -0.22
N CYS A 7 6.98 10.85 -1.01
CA CYS A 7 8.37 10.51 -0.81
C CYS A 7 9.01 10.00 -2.10
N GLU A 8 10.32 9.97 -2.11
CA GLU A 8 11.12 9.47 -3.22
C GLU A 8 12.13 8.43 -2.76
N THR A 9 12.47 7.54 -3.66
CA THR A 9 13.52 6.53 -3.49
C THR A 9 14.49 6.59 -4.68
N PRO A 10 15.55 5.79 -4.73
CA PRO A 10 16.43 5.75 -5.90
C PRO A 10 15.70 5.48 -7.23
N ARG A 11 14.67 4.62 -7.25
CA ARG A 11 13.98 4.21 -8.47
C ARG A 11 12.53 4.71 -8.59
N LEU A 12 11.92 5.21 -7.48
CA LEU A 12 10.49 5.47 -7.41
C LEU A 12 10.18 6.88 -6.90
N ILE A 13 9.02 7.39 -7.31
CA ILE A 13 8.32 8.53 -6.71
C ILE A 13 6.97 8.01 -6.22
N LEU A 14 6.65 8.22 -4.95
CA LEU A 14 5.34 7.98 -4.40
C LEU A 14 4.60 9.31 -4.33
N ARG A 15 3.44 9.39 -4.99
CA ARG A 15 2.63 10.62 -5.05
C ARG A 15 1.15 10.33 -4.84
N LYS A 16 0.39 11.32 -4.46
CA LYS A 16 -1.07 11.19 -4.43
C LYS A 16 -1.60 10.88 -5.84
N PHE A 17 -2.65 10.09 -5.90
CA PHE A 17 -3.43 9.93 -7.13
C PHE A 17 -4.15 11.23 -7.48
N ASN A 18 -4.45 11.41 -8.75
CA ASN A 18 -5.30 12.47 -9.27
C ASN A 18 -6.27 11.90 -10.34
N GLU A 19 -7.16 12.71 -10.85
CA GLU A 19 -8.21 12.29 -11.79
C GLU A 19 -7.67 11.68 -13.10
N SER A 20 -6.43 11.98 -13.51
CA SER A 20 -5.82 11.39 -14.70
C SER A 20 -5.28 9.96 -14.50
N ASP A 21 -5.30 9.44 -13.27
CA ASP A 21 -4.72 8.12 -12.95
C ASP A 21 -5.66 6.94 -13.21
N VAL A 22 -6.78 7.12 -13.89
CA VAL A 22 -7.74 6.04 -14.19
C VAL A 22 -7.07 4.92 -15.01
N GLU A 23 -6.38 5.26 -16.10
CA GLU A 23 -5.69 4.26 -16.94
C GLU A 23 -4.52 3.59 -16.22
N PRO A 24 -3.63 4.33 -15.54
CA PRO A 24 -2.65 3.73 -14.66
C PRO A 24 -3.24 2.72 -13.66
N LEU A 25 -4.31 3.09 -12.95
CA LEU A 25 -4.99 2.23 -11.99
C LEU A 25 -5.58 0.97 -12.66
N LEU A 26 -6.28 1.13 -13.79
CA LEU A 26 -6.87 0.00 -14.52
C LEU A 26 -5.83 -1.03 -14.94
N SER A 27 -4.61 -0.59 -15.25
CA SER A 27 -3.53 -1.45 -15.73
C SER A 27 -3.02 -2.48 -14.71
N PHE A 28 -3.36 -2.32 -13.43
CA PHE A 28 -3.03 -3.30 -12.40
C PHE A 28 -4.23 -3.70 -11.54
N LEU A 29 -5.16 -2.80 -11.24
CA LEU A 29 -6.38 -3.17 -10.51
C LEU A 29 -7.38 -3.96 -11.38
N GLY A 30 -7.28 -3.84 -12.70
CA GLY A 30 -8.05 -4.64 -13.65
C GLY A 30 -7.46 -6.03 -13.93
N ASP A 31 -6.21 -6.29 -13.53
CA ASP A 31 -5.54 -7.58 -13.75
C ASP A 31 -5.94 -8.58 -12.63
N PRO A 32 -6.63 -9.70 -12.97
CA PRO A 32 -7.05 -10.71 -11.98
C PRO A 32 -5.87 -11.31 -11.19
N GLU A 33 -4.70 -11.47 -11.80
CA GLU A 33 -3.53 -12.01 -11.12
C GLU A 33 -2.99 -11.03 -10.07
N VAL A 34 -3.00 -9.73 -10.36
CA VAL A 34 -2.61 -8.69 -9.39
C VAL A 34 -3.60 -8.62 -8.23
N MET A 35 -4.88 -8.81 -8.53
CA MET A 35 -5.98 -8.69 -7.57
C MET A 35 -6.37 -10.03 -6.92
N ARG A 36 -5.62 -11.10 -7.16
CA ARG A 36 -5.92 -12.47 -6.68
C ARG A 36 -6.17 -12.55 -5.17
N PHE A 37 -5.40 -11.80 -4.39
CA PHE A 37 -5.53 -11.73 -2.92
C PHE A 37 -6.25 -10.46 -2.45
N SER A 38 -7.02 -9.82 -3.31
CA SER A 38 -7.84 -8.67 -2.94
C SER A 38 -9.28 -9.10 -2.72
N ILE A 39 -9.83 -8.81 -1.55
CA ILE A 39 -11.24 -9.07 -1.22
C ILE A 39 -12.19 -8.48 -2.28
N ARG A 40 -11.78 -7.39 -2.91
CA ARG A 40 -12.58 -6.73 -3.94
C ARG A 40 -12.56 -7.46 -5.29
N GLY A 41 -11.54 -8.29 -5.55
CA GLY A 41 -11.25 -8.80 -6.89
C GLY A 41 -10.77 -7.70 -7.84
N SER A 42 -10.65 -8.02 -9.14
CA SER A 42 -10.34 -7.05 -10.19
C SER A 42 -11.50 -6.06 -10.39
N VAL A 43 -11.17 -4.85 -10.79
CA VAL A 43 -12.14 -3.76 -10.95
C VAL A 43 -12.20 -3.26 -12.39
N THR A 44 -13.35 -2.75 -12.80
CA THR A 44 -13.57 -2.15 -14.09
C THR A 44 -13.13 -0.67 -14.12
N ARG A 45 -12.98 -0.11 -15.32
CA ARG A 45 -12.75 1.33 -15.51
C ARG A 45 -13.80 2.17 -14.79
N GLU A 46 -15.07 1.83 -14.96
CA GLU A 46 -16.17 2.55 -14.32
C GLU A 46 -16.08 2.52 -12.80
N GLU A 47 -15.74 1.37 -12.21
CA GLU A 47 -15.54 1.26 -10.76
C GLU A 47 -14.34 2.06 -10.28
N ILE A 48 -13.27 2.17 -11.07
CA ILE A 48 -12.14 3.05 -10.76
C ILE A 48 -12.60 4.50 -10.73
N GLN A 49 -13.31 4.95 -11.77
CA GLN A 49 -13.77 6.33 -11.90
C GLN A 49 -14.79 6.72 -10.84
N THR A 50 -15.75 5.83 -10.55
CA THR A 50 -16.92 6.18 -9.72
C THR A 50 -16.76 5.80 -8.24
N LYS A 51 -15.87 4.87 -7.92
CA LYS A 51 -15.74 4.34 -6.54
C LYS A 51 -14.32 4.40 -6.01
N TYR A 52 -13.35 3.81 -6.73
CA TYR A 52 -12.00 3.62 -6.18
C TYR A 52 -11.23 4.93 -6.04
N LEU A 53 -11.06 5.65 -7.15
CA LEU A 53 -10.30 6.91 -7.18
C LEU A 53 -10.94 8.00 -6.30
N PRO A 54 -12.26 8.24 -6.34
CA PRO A 54 -12.90 9.15 -5.40
C PRO A 54 -12.69 8.77 -3.93
N ALA A 55 -12.71 7.47 -3.61
CA ALA A 55 -12.43 7.00 -2.25
C ALA A 55 -10.98 7.25 -1.83
N CYS A 56 -10.01 7.10 -2.74
CA CYS A 56 -8.60 7.44 -2.47
C CYS A 56 -8.45 8.95 -2.18
N LEU A 57 -9.02 9.80 -3.03
CA LEU A 57 -8.97 11.26 -2.86
C LEU A 57 -9.61 11.71 -1.54
N LYS A 58 -10.76 11.12 -1.18
CA LYS A 58 -11.44 11.39 0.09
C LYS A 58 -10.60 11.00 1.31
N ARG A 59 -9.86 9.88 1.23
CA ARG A 59 -8.96 9.43 2.32
C ARG A 59 -7.82 10.42 2.56
N TYR A 60 -7.22 10.96 1.51
CA TYR A 60 -6.18 11.99 1.65
C TYR A 60 -6.67 13.21 2.42
N PHE A 61 -7.92 13.61 2.18
CA PHE A 61 -8.52 14.74 2.89
C PHE A 61 -8.86 14.40 4.34
N ARG A 62 -9.41 13.20 4.58
CA ARG A 62 -9.88 12.79 5.92
C ARG A 62 -8.74 12.38 6.85
N ASP A 63 -7.79 11.57 6.35
CA ASP A 63 -6.78 10.88 7.15
C ASP A 63 -5.36 11.43 6.91
N GLY A 64 -5.15 12.24 5.89
CA GLY A 64 -3.82 12.61 5.39
C GLY A 64 -3.06 11.45 4.74
N LEU A 65 -3.62 10.24 4.78
CA LEU A 65 -3.03 8.97 4.38
C LEU A 65 -3.89 8.28 3.31
N GLY A 66 -3.36 7.23 2.70
CA GLY A 66 -4.08 6.42 1.72
C GLY A 66 -3.13 5.67 0.80
N GLN A 67 -3.67 5.11 -0.27
CA GLN A 67 -2.86 4.52 -1.35
C GLN A 67 -2.27 5.64 -2.20
N TRP A 68 -1.00 5.51 -2.55
CA TRP A 68 -0.28 6.45 -3.41
C TRP A 68 0.17 5.77 -4.70
N ALA A 69 0.20 6.50 -5.79
CA ALA A 69 0.76 6.05 -7.05
C ALA A 69 2.26 5.82 -6.88
N VAL A 70 2.73 4.66 -7.30
CA VAL A 70 4.15 4.33 -7.39
C VAL A 70 4.60 4.59 -8.83
N VAL A 71 5.35 5.66 -9.02
CA VAL A 71 5.85 6.07 -10.33
C VAL A 71 7.33 5.69 -10.46
N ARG A 72 7.68 4.98 -11.53
CA ARG A 72 9.06 4.59 -11.82
C ARG A 72 9.81 5.75 -12.47
N LYS A 73 10.94 6.16 -11.89
CA LYS A 73 11.71 7.34 -12.35
C LYS A 73 12.28 7.18 -13.75
N SER A 74 12.64 5.97 -14.17
CA SER A 74 13.31 5.72 -15.45
C SER A 74 12.44 6.02 -16.67
N ASP A 75 11.11 5.96 -16.55
CA ASP A 75 10.18 6.14 -17.67
C ASP A 75 8.92 6.94 -17.31
N GLY A 76 8.82 7.43 -16.07
CA GLY A 76 7.67 8.21 -15.60
C GLY A 76 6.35 7.43 -15.49
N ARG A 77 6.36 6.11 -15.64
CA ARG A 77 5.14 5.29 -15.61
C ARG A 77 4.70 4.95 -14.20
N CYS A 78 3.42 5.06 -13.93
CA CYS A 78 2.82 4.49 -12.74
C CYS A 78 2.82 2.96 -12.86
N VAL A 79 3.58 2.31 -11.98
CA VAL A 79 3.82 0.86 -12.00
C VAL A 79 3.05 0.11 -10.90
N GLY A 80 2.30 0.83 -10.08
CA GLY A 80 1.50 0.24 -9.00
C GLY A 80 1.03 1.27 -8.00
N GLU A 81 0.64 0.78 -6.85
CA GLU A 81 0.28 1.59 -5.68
C GLU A 81 0.95 1.04 -4.42
N CYS A 82 1.26 1.94 -3.50
CA CYS A 82 1.70 1.60 -2.15
C CYS A 82 1.30 2.74 -1.22
N GLY A 83 0.89 2.42 0.01
CA GLY A 83 0.48 3.48 0.92
C GLY A 83 0.14 2.98 2.31
N ILE A 84 -0.25 3.93 3.18
CA ILE A 84 -0.66 3.66 4.55
C ILE A 84 -2.16 3.93 4.65
N CYS A 85 -2.93 2.92 5.03
CA CYS A 85 -4.37 3.01 5.21
C CYS A 85 -4.76 2.71 6.66
N VAL A 86 -5.76 3.43 7.16
CA VAL A 86 -6.37 3.11 8.45
C VAL A 86 -7.29 1.90 8.26
N GLN A 87 -7.11 0.89 9.09
CA GLN A 87 -7.94 -0.32 9.16
C GLN A 87 -8.43 -0.55 10.58
N GLU A 88 -9.42 -1.42 10.71
CA GLU A 88 -9.86 -1.97 12.00
C GLU A 88 -9.58 -3.46 11.99
N VAL A 89 -8.79 -3.93 12.95
CA VAL A 89 -8.42 -5.34 13.11
C VAL A 89 -8.69 -5.73 14.56
N ASP A 90 -9.53 -6.73 14.80
CA ASP A 90 -9.92 -7.19 16.13
C ASP A 90 -10.48 -6.07 17.04
N GLY A 91 -11.17 -5.08 16.45
CA GLY A 91 -11.72 -3.91 17.16
C GLY A 91 -10.72 -2.79 17.41
N GLU A 92 -9.46 -2.95 17.03
CA GLU A 92 -8.42 -1.95 17.21
C GLU A 92 -8.13 -1.20 15.91
N ARG A 93 -7.84 0.11 16.05
CA ARG A 93 -7.42 0.96 14.93
C ARG A 93 -5.95 0.73 14.61
N GLU A 94 -5.67 0.26 13.40
CA GLU A 94 -4.35 -0.04 12.92
C GLU A 94 -3.99 0.73 11.65
N PHE A 95 -2.69 0.93 11.41
CA PHE A 95 -2.16 1.56 10.20
C PHE A 95 -1.50 0.49 9.32
N GLU A 96 -2.16 0.17 8.21
CA GLU A 96 -1.72 -0.87 7.29
C GLU A 96 -0.87 -0.30 6.15
N ILE A 97 0.32 -0.86 5.93
CA ILE A 97 1.04 -0.72 4.66
C ILE A 97 0.53 -1.79 3.71
N SER A 98 -0.05 -1.36 2.59
CA SER A 98 -0.44 -2.26 1.52
C SER A 98 0.11 -1.79 0.17
N TYR A 99 0.33 -2.74 -0.73
CA TYR A 99 0.98 -2.50 -2.02
C TYR A 99 0.45 -3.44 -3.10
N ARG A 100 0.40 -2.94 -4.31
CA ARG A 100 0.12 -3.70 -5.53
C ARG A 100 0.99 -3.17 -6.65
N MET A 101 1.63 -4.06 -7.39
CA MET A 101 2.46 -3.71 -8.54
C MET A 101 1.93 -4.37 -9.79
N ARG A 102 2.08 -3.71 -10.94
CA ARG A 102 1.85 -4.33 -12.25
C ARG A 102 2.62 -5.64 -12.32
N ARG A 103 2.02 -6.66 -12.94
CA ARG A 103 2.60 -8.00 -13.05
C ARG A 103 3.99 -7.99 -13.69
N ASN A 104 4.21 -7.20 -14.74
CA ASN A 104 5.51 -7.05 -15.40
C ASN A 104 6.57 -6.30 -14.56
N CYS A 105 6.21 -5.85 -13.37
CA CYS A 105 7.10 -5.20 -12.41
C CYS A 105 7.38 -6.07 -11.18
N TRP A 106 6.95 -7.34 -11.19
CA TRP A 106 7.23 -8.27 -10.11
C TRP A 106 8.66 -8.81 -10.15
N GLY A 107 9.15 -9.26 -9.00
CA GLY A 107 10.46 -9.91 -8.89
C GLY A 107 11.67 -8.97 -8.90
N ILE A 108 11.51 -7.69 -9.23
CA ILE A 108 12.61 -6.71 -9.34
C ILE A 108 12.75 -5.78 -8.12
N GLY A 109 12.01 -6.07 -7.04
CA GLY A 109 12.16 -5.42 -5.74
C GLY A 109 11.45 -4.07 -5.58
N LEU A 110 10.62 -3.62 -6.54
CA LEU A 110 9.94 -2.32 -6.46
C LEU A 110 8.91 -2.27 -5.32
N ALA A 111 8.17 -3.36 -5.08
CA ALA A 111 7.23 -3.43 -3.95
C ALA A 111 7.93 -3.26 -2.60
N THR A 112 9.06 -3.91 -2.41
CA THR A 112 9.86 -3.78 -1.17
C THR A 112 10.40 -2.37 -1.00
N GLU A 113 10.89 -1.75 -2.09
CA GLU A 113 11.41 -0.38 -2.07
C GLU A 113 10.32 0.62 -1.71
N ALA A 114 9.15 0.53 -2.35
CA ALA A 114 7.99 1.37 -2.06
C ALA A 114 7.48 1.18 -0.62
N ALA A 115 7.36 -0.07 -0.16
CA ALA A 115 6.88 -0.39 1.18
C ALA A 115 7.82 0.11 2.28
N ARG A 116 9.15 0.02 2.08
CA ARG A 116 10.14 0.62 2.99
C ARG A 116 10.00 2.14 3.05
N ALA A 117 9.84 2.80 1.91
CA ALA A 117 9.63 4.25 1.88
C ALA A 117 8.33 4.66 2.59
N CYS A 118 7.24 3.88 2.42
CA CYS A 118 5.99 4.09 3.17
C CYS A 118 6.19 3.92 4.68
N ARG A 119 6.91 2.86 5.12
CA ARG A 119 7.23 2.63 6.52
C ARG A 119 7.99 3.82 7.11
N ASP A 120 9.06 4.23 6.44
CA ASP A 120 9.93 5.31 6.91
C ASP A 120 9.17 6.64 6.95
N TYR A 121 8.33 6.93 5.95
CA TYR A 121 7.42 8.07 5.95
C TYR A 121 6.44 8.02 7.12
N GLY A 122 5.82 6.86 7.37
CA GLY A 122 4.89 6.67 8.48
C GLY A 122 5.55 6.96 9.84
N PHE A 123 6.77 6.50 10.04
CA PHE A 123 7.49 6.69 11.29
C PHE A 123 8.06 8.10 11.43
N GLN A 124 8.70 8.64 10.40
CA GLN A 124 9.46 9.90 10.50
C GLN A 124 8.61 11.15 10.26
N ASN A 125 7.65 11.07 9.33
CA ASN A 125 6.86 12.23 8.92
C ASN A 125 5.48 12.28 9.56
N VAL A 126 4.85 11.12 9.77
CA VAL A 126 3.52 11.02 10.39
C VAL A 126 3.60 10.80 11.90
N GLY A 127 4.72 10.26 12.40
CA GLY A 127 4.92 9.97 13.82
C GLY A 127 4.18 8.71 14.31
N LEU A 128 3.89 7.78 13.40
CA LEU A 128 3.25 6.52 13.77
C LEU A 128 4.19 5.69 14.67
N ARG A 129 3.60 5.03 15.65
CA ARG A 129 4.36 4.16 16.57
C ARG A 129 4.47 2.74 16.05
N ARG A 130 3.49 2.32 15.26
CA ARG A 130 3.34 0.96 14.78
C ARG A 130 2.74 0.95 13.38
N LEU A 131 3.16 -0.02 12.58
CA LEU A 131 2.62 -0.31 11.25
C LEU A 131 2.39 -1.81 11.11
N ILE A 132 1.33 -2.17 10.41
CA ILE A 132 1.00 -3.57 10.11
C ILE A 132 0.92 -3.82 8.60
N SER A 133 0.91 -5.10 8.22
CA SER A 133 0.42 -5.57 6.93
C SER A 133 -0.53 -6.74 7.15
N ILE A 134 -1.66 -6.75 6.44
CA ILE A 134 -2.71 -7.77 6.52
C ILE A 134 -2.55 -8.67 5.30
N ILE A 135 -2.19 -9.93 5.50
CA ILE A 135 -1.74 -10.80 4.41
C ILE A 135 -2.41 -12.17 4.52
N GLU A 136 -3.02 -12.66 3.44
CA GLU A 136 -3.46 -14.04 3.35
C GLU A 136 -2.27 -15.00 3.35
N SER A 137 -2.37 -16.13 4.05
CA SER A 137 -1.24 -17.06 4.25
C SER A 137 -0.65 -17.62 2.95
N GLU A 138 -1.44 -17.68 1.89
CA GLU A 138 -1.01 -18.14 0.57
C GLU A 138 -0.27 -17.06 -0.23
N ASN A 139 -0.33 -15.79 0.19
CA ASN A 139 0.34 -14.69 -0.49
C ASN A 139 1.82 -14.59 -0.09
N ILE A 140 2.60 -15.60 -0.47
CA ILE A 140 4.02 -15.69 -0.15
C ILE A 140 4.81 -14.48 -0.64
N ALA A 141 4.41 -13.89 -1.76
CA ALA A 141 5.07 -12.71 -2.29
C ALA A 141 4.94 -11.50 -1.34
N SER A 142 3.73 -11.25 -0.80
CA SER A 142 3.51 -10.18 0.18
C SER A 142 4.18 -10.47 1.52
N ILE A 143 4.20 -11.72 1.98
CA ILE A 143 4.93 -12.13 3.18
C ILE A 143 6.41 -11.74 3.07
N ARG A 144 7.06 -12.09 1.95
CA ARG A 144 8.46 -11.74 1.71
C ARG A 144 8.72 -10.24 1.67
N VAL A 145 7.77 -9.45 1.19
CA VAL A 145 7.91 -7.98 1.22
C VAL A 145 7.78 -7.46 2.65
N ALA A 146 6.82 -7.94 3.44
CA ALA A 146 6.65 -7.58 4.85
C ALA A 146 7.92 -7.88 5.65
N GLU A 147 8.48 -9.10 5.52
CA GLU A 147 9.73 -9.49 6.17
C GLU A 147 10.92 -8.60 5.76
N LYS A 148 11.05 -8.31 4.45
CA LYS A 148 12.12 -7.45 3.93
C LYS A 148 12.01 -5.99 4.36
N MET A 149 10.83 -5.51 4.73
CA MET A 149 10.69 -4.18 5.31
C MET A 149 10.80 -4.17 6.85
N GLY A 150 11.15 -5.31 7.46
CA GLY A 150 11.44 -5.43 8.90
C GLY A 150 10.24 -5.81 9.75
N MET A 151 9.13 -6.22 9.13
CA MET A 151 7.98 -6.75 9.86
C MET A 151 8.19 -8.20 10.27
N THR A 152 7.62 -8.58 11.40
CA THR A 152 7.55 -9.96 11.89
C THR A 152 6.10 -10.43 11.99
N LEU A 153 5.87 -11.73 11.83
CA LEU A 153 4.56 -12.32 12.07
C LEU A 153 4.19 -12.14 13.55
N GLU A 154 3.07 -11.46 13.80
CA GLU A 154 2.58 -11.22 15.16
C GLU A 154 1.48 -12.20 15.54
N LYS A 155 0.46 -12.30 14.70
CA LYS A 155 -0.71 -13.15 14.99
C LYS A 155 -1.46 -13.58 13.74
N ARG A 156 -2.36 -14.55 13.93
CA ARG A 156 -3.43 -14.87 13.00
C ARG A 156 -4.68 -14.10 13.42
N ALA A 157 -5.44 -13.60 12.44
CA ALA A 157 -6.66 -12.84 12.68
C ALA A 157 -7.71 -13.15 11.62
N SER A 158 -8.90 -12.60 11.76
CA SER A 158 -9.90 -12.55 10.72
C SER A 158 -10.09 -11.10 10.27
N PHE A 159 -9.92 -10.84 8.97
CA PHE A 159 -10.16 -9.54 8.40
C PHE A 159 -11.28 -9.61 7.36
N ARG A 160 -12.41 -8.98 7.65
CA ARG A 160 -13.61 -9.01 6.80
C ARG A 160 -14.08 -10.43 6.46
N GLY A 161 -13.96 -11.34 7.43
CA GLY A 161 -14.36 -12.75 7.29
C GLY A 161 -13.32 -13.66 6.63
N ILE A 162 -12.15 -13.14 6.26
CA ILE A 162 -11.05 -13.91 5.65
C ILE A 162 -9.96 -14.16 6.68
N PRO A 163 -9.46 -15.41 6.83
CA PRO A 163 -8.30 -15.71 7.66
C PRO A 163 -7.03 -15.03 7.11
N VAL A 164 -6.34 -14.29 7.96
CA VAL A 164 -5.15 -13.53 7.58
C VAL A 164 -4.03 -13.66 8.61
N LEU A 165 -2.84 -13.32 8.17
CA LEU A 165 -1.65 -13.11 9.00
C LEU A 165 -1.48 -11.61 9.21
N ILE A 166 -1.24 -11.19 10.43
CA ILE A 166 -0.84 -9.82 10.77
C ILE A 166 0.67 -9.81 10.96
N TYR A 167 1.33 -9.12 10.07
CA TYR A 167 2.74 -8.75 10.20
C TYR A 167 2.85 -7.35 10.76
N SER A 168 3.78 -7.10 11.67
CA SER A 168 3.91 -5.80 12.32
C SER A 168 5.35 -5.37 12.48
N VAL A 169 5.54 -4.06 12.61
CA VAL A 169 6.80 -3.42 13.00
C VAL A 169 6.51 -2.18 13.84
N ASP A 170 7.25 -2.05 14.92
CA ASP A 170 7.20 -0.87 15.80
C ASP A 170 8.31 0.12 15.45
N ASN A 171 8.05 1.40 15.70
CA ASN A 171 9.04 2.45 15.55
C ASN A 171 10.06 2.39 16.70
N ALA A 172 11.27 1.95 16.42
CA ALA A 172 12.33 1.82 17.43
C ALA A 172 12.67 3.16 18.14
N ALA A 173 12.41 4.30 17.51
CA ALA A 173 12.64 5.62 18.10
C ALA A 173 11.65 5.98 19.24
N THR A 174 10.54 5.27 19.38
CA THR A 174 9.53 5.56 20.43
C THR A 174 9.82 4.92 21.78
N TRP A 175 10.88 4.11 21.91
CA TRP A 175 11.27 3.46 23.16
C TRP A 175 12.31 4.25 23.97
N ILE A 176 12.65 5.48 23.55
CA ILE A 176 13.57 6.37 24.24
C ILE A 176 12.76 7.57 24.77
N ALA A 177 11.94 7.32 25.77
CA ALA A 177 11.32 8.36 26.59
C ALA A 177 11.08 7.85 28.00
#